data_bf4acf4edf027d3896d8f469e898bf47
#
_entry.id   bf4acf4edf027d3896d8f469e898bf47
#
_cell.length_a   1.000
_cell.length_b   1.000
_cell.length_c   1.000
_cell.angle_alpha   90.00
_cell.angle_beta   90.00
_cell.angle_gamma   90.00
#
_symmetry.space_group_name_H-M   'P 1'
#
loop_
_entity.id
_entity.type
_entity.pdbx_description
1 polymer ?
#
loop_
_entity_poly.entity_id
_entity_poly.type
_entity_poly.pdbx_seq_one_letter_code
_entity_poly.pdbx_strand_id
1 'polypeptide(L)'
;GYCDITANRILRIYDKTGIDPLQKFGFERQNFFKGLATLIESPEERQHFLNTFLNAPLLEKFAQGINSQELECFIRMPHDNSGHYLKCVINMIESPDNGHTIGVLSVLDLTQFKINDQISMHLAHAHYDFIATCDFNSDSYQLFFTNSKANLMPPEQGSYSKNIVAFLQTFTVPKDREFCMEMFD
;
A
#
# COMPACT_ATOMS: atom_id res chain seq x y z
N GLY A 1 15.83 8.27 -5.52
CA GLY A 1 16.51 9.57 -5.71
C GLY A 1 16.76 10.27 -4.38
N TYR A 2 17.56 11.32 -4.40
CA TYR A 2 17.74 12.16 -3.23
C TYR A 2 17.82 13.65 -3.59
N CYS A 3 17.45 14.51 -2.64
CA CYS A 3 17.28 15.94 -2.83
C CYS A 3 17.66 16.71 -1.56
N ASP A 4 18.07 17.95 -1.74
CA ASP A 4 18.22 18.94 -0.68
C ASP A 4 16.91 19.71 -0.54
N ILE A 5 16.19 19.46 0.56
CA ILE A 5 14.88 20.06 0.81
C ILE A 5 15.06 21.52 1.21
N THR A 6 16.08 21.82 2.02
CA THR A 6 16.41 23.19 2.47
C THR A 6 16.82 24.07 1.29
N ALA A 7 17.72 23.59 0.44
CA ALA A 7 18.16 24.30 -0.76
C ALA A 7 17.21 24.20 -1.97
N ASN A 8 16.08 23.50 -1.81
CA ASN A 8 15.07 23.31 -2.86
C ASN A 8 15.64 22.70 -4.16
N ARG A 9 16.49 21.69 -4.07
CA ARG A 9 17.21 21.13 -5.22
C ARG A 9 17.16 19.62 -5.26
N ILE A 10 16.89 19.06 -6.46
CA ILE A 10 17.10 17.63 -6.74
C ILE A 10 18.61 17.41 -6.97
N LEU A 11 19.20 16.51 -6.21
CA LEU A 11 20.62 16.18 -6.31
C LEU A 11 20.86 15.01 -7.26
N ARG A 12 20.03 13.96 -7.17
CA ARG A 12 20.14 12.79 -8.03
C ARG A 12 18.84 12.01 -8.11
N ILE A 13 18.50 11.53 -9.31
CA ILE A 13 17.40 10.59 -9.55
C ILE A 13 17.95 9.35 -10.25
N TYR A 14 17.41 8.19 -9.88
CA TYR A 14 17.57 6.93 -10.59
C TYR A 14 16.19 6.58 -11.16
N ASP A 15 15.98 6.94 -12.41
CA ASP A 15 14.74 6.64 -13.11
C ASP A 15 14.85 5.30 -13.84
N LYS A 16 13.87 4.42 -13.61
CA LYS A 16 13.71 3.15 -14.33
C LYS A 16 12.50 3.16 -15.26
N THR A 17 11.75 4.27 -15.30
CA THR A 17 10.51 4.39 -16.09
C THR A 17 10.78 4.84 -17.53
N GLY A 18 11.96 5.39 -17.80
CA GLY A 18 12.34 5.93 -19.12
C GLY A 18 11.71 7.29 -19.47
N ILE A 19 11.05 7.96 -18.51
CA ILE A 19 10.35 9.24 -18.73
C ILE A 19 11.30 10.43 -18.68
N ASP A 20 12.48 10.27 -18.08
CA ASP A 20 13.42 11.36 -17.74
C ASP A 20 12.71 12.55 -17.05
N PRO A 21 12.23 12.35 -15.81
CA PRO A 21 11.45 13.35 -15.12
C PRO A 21 12.24 14.63 -14.82
N LEU A 22 13.58 14.58 -14.77
CA LEU A 22 14.43 15.75 -14.58
C LEU A 22 14.42 16.66 -15.83
N GLN A 23 14.47 16.08 -17.02
CA GLN A 23 14.37 16.82 -18.26
C GLN A 23 12.99 17.52 -18.35
N LYS A 24 11.94 16.85 -17.90
CA LYS A 24 10.57 17.36 -18.00
C LYS A 24 10.24 18.42 -16.95
N PHE A 25 10.67 18.23 -15.70
CA PHE A 25 10.24 19.06 -14.57
C PHE A 25 11.36 19.88 -13.93
N GLY A 26 12.61 19.69 -14.37
CA GLY A 26 13.79 20.44 -13.91
C GLY A 26 14.35 19.97 -12.57
N PHE A 27 15.39 20.68 -12.11
CA PHE A 27 16.16 20.35 -10.90
C PHE A 27 15.66 21.08 -9.65
N GLU A 28 14.81 22.07 -9.79
CA GLU A 28 14.20 22.75 -8.66
C GLU A 28 13.14 21.82 -8.03
N ARG A 29 13.36 21.45 -6.79
CA ARG A 29 12.57 20.41 -6.12
C ARG A 29 11.07 20.70 -6.09
N GLN A 30 10.67 21.93 -5.72
CA GLN A 30 9.25 22.29 -5.67
C GLN A 30 8.57 22.20 -7.03
N ASN A 31 9.23 22.68 -8.08
CA ASN A 31 8.70 22.60 -9.45
C ASN A 31 8.63 21.16 -9.93
N PHE A 32 9.65 20.36 -9.59
CA PHE A 32 9.65 18.92 -9.88
C PHE A 32 8.44 18.21 -9.25
N PHE A 33 8.20 18.40 -7.95
CA PHE A 33 7.05 17.76 -7.27
C PHE A 33 5.70 18.32 -7.73
N LYS A 34 5.61 19.61 -8.05
CA LYS A 34 4.41 20.18 -8.69
C LYS A 34 4.17 19.56 -10.08
N GLY A 35 5.23 19.33 -10.84
CA GLY A 35 5.15 18.64 -12.13
C GLY A 35 4.68 17.18 -11.97
N LEU A 36 5.23 16.42 -11.02
CA LEU A 36 4.77 15.07 -10.73
C LEU A 36 3.29 15.05 -10.31
N ALA A 37 2.87 16.01 -9.50
CA ALA A 37 1.47 16.12 -9.06
C ALA A 37 0.48 16.27 -10.23
N THR A 38 0.90 16.79 -11.38
CA THR A 38 0.02 16.87 -12.56
C THR A 38 -0.34 15.51 -13.15
N LEU A 39 0.39 14.45 -12.81
CA LEU A 39 0.11 13.07 -13.23
C LEU A 39 -0.97 12.40 -12.37
N ILE A 40 -1.33 13.00 -11.25
CA ILE A 40 -2.40 12.52 -10.35
C ILE A 40 -3.73 13.07 -10.86
N GLU A 41 -4.68 12.18 -11.18
CA GLU A 41 -5.97 12.58 -11.75
C GLU A 41 -6.86 13.30 -10.74
N SER A 42 -7.00 12.75 -9.54
CA SER A 42 -7.85 13.31 -8.49
C SER A 42 -7.29 14.65 -7.97
N PRO A 43 -8.06 15.75 -8.03
CA PRO A 43 -7.63 17.02 -7.45
C PRO A 43 -7.35 16.95 -5.94
N GLU A 44 -8.10 16.13 -5.21
CA GLU A 44 -7.96 15.95 -3.77
C GLU A 44 -6.66 15.19 -3.44
N GLU A 45 -6.39 14.08 -4.14
CA GLU A 45 -5.13 13.33 -4.00
C GLU A 45 -3.93 14.18 -4.42
N ARG A 46 -4.06 14.97 -5.48
CA ARG A 46 -3.04 15.91 -5.92
C ARG A 46 -2.69 16.93 -4.83
N GLN A 47 -3.71 17.52 -4.20
CA GLN A 47 -3.49 18.48 -3.11
C GLN A 47 -2.87 17.78 -1.91
N HIS A 48 -3.29 16.57 -1.58
CA HIS A 48 -2.70 15.78 -0.51
C HIS A 48 -1.23 15.45 -0.77
N PHE A 49 -0.90 15.06 -2.01
CA PHE A 49 0.49 14.84 -2.45
C PHE A 49 1.36 16.10 -2.26
N LEU A 50 0.86 17.26 -2.69
CA LEU A 50 1.59 18.53 -2.53
C LEU A 50 1.77 18.90 -1.05
N ASN A 51 0.74 18.75 -0.24
CA ASN A 51 0.79 19.00 1.19
C ASN A 51 1.74 18.04 1.94
N THR A 52 2.01 16.87 1.38
CA THR A 52 2.92 15.88 1.96
C THR A 52 4.37 16.13 1.53
N PHE A 53 4.61 16.42 0.23
CA PHE A 53 5.96 16.35 -0.35
C PHE A 53 6.59 17.69 -0.70
N LEU A 54 5.90 18.85 -0.58
CA LEU A 54 6.55 20.14 -0.76
C LEU A 54 7.51 20.47 0.39
N ASN A 55 8.41 21.45 0.17
CA ASN A 55 9.49 21.74 1.11
C ASN A 55 8.97 22.17 2.49
N ALA A 56 8.04 23.13 2.54
CA ALA A 56 7.57 23.67 3.81
C ALA A 56 6.95 22.61 4.73
N PRO A 57 5.98 21.76 4.30
CA PRO A 57 5.42 20.72 5.16
C PRO A 57 6.45 19.67 5.59
N LEU A 58 7.43 19.33 4.74
CA LEU A 58 8.48 18.39 5.13
C LEU A 58 9.43 18.95 6.17
N LEU A 59 9.86 20.20 6.01
CA LEU A 59 10.73 20.89 6.97
C LEU A 59 10.03 21.08 8.32
N GLU A 60 8.74 21.40 8.31
CA GLU A 60 7.93 21.50 9.53
C GLU A 60 7.86 20.15 10.27
N LYS A 61 7.58 19.06 9.55
CA LYS A 61 7.55 17.73 10.14
C LYS A 61 8.91 17.27 10.65
N PHE A 62 9.98 17.56 9.91
CA PHE A 62 11.34 17.24 10.32
C PHE A 62 11.72 17.98 11.61
N ALA A 63 11.36 19.27 11.74
CA ALA A 63 11.55 20.05 12.97
C ALA A 63 10.77 19.48 14.17
N GLN A 64 9.67 18.76 13.93
CA GLN A 64 8.89 18.04 14.96
C GLN A 64 9.46 16.63 15.27
N GLY A 65 10.59 16.25 14.68
CA GLY A 65 11.21 14.94 14.86
C GLY A 65 10.63 13.82 13.99
N ILE A 66 9.77 14.15 13.02
CA ILE A 66 9.18 13.18 12.09
C ILE A 66 10.08 13.06 10.86
N ASN A 67 10.83 11.98 10.79
CA ASN A 67 11.90 11.78 9.80
C ASN A 67 11.43 11.04 8.53
N SER A 68 10.19 10.59 8.45
CA SER A 68 9.66 9.87 7.30
C SER A 68 8.25 10.30 6.98
N GLN A 69 7.94 10.40 5.68
CA GLN A 69 6.58 10.58 5.18
C GLN A 69 6.33 9.61 4.06
N GLU A 70 5.11 9.08 3.98
CA GLU A 70 4.70 8.21 2.89
C GLU A 70 3.30 8.56 2.39
N LEU A 71 3.05 8.23 1.13
CA LEU A 71 1.76 8.40 0.48
C LEU A 71 1.62 7.38 -0.66
N GLU A 72 0.45 6.79 -0.78
CA GLU A 72 0.04 6.07 -1.99
C GLU A 72 -0.80 7.01 -2.87
N CYS A 73 -0.56 6.97 -4.17
CA CYS A 73 -1.34 7.74 -5.16
C CYS A 73 -1.48 6.97 -6.46
N PHE A 74 -2.54 7.29 -7.20
CA PHE A 74 -2.76 6.79 -8.55
C PHE A 74 -2.34 7.85 -9.56
N ILE A 75 -1.49 7.46 -10.52
CA ILE A 75 -1.03 8.35 -11.59
C ILE A 75 -1.35 7.77 -12.96
N ARG A 76 -1.44 8.66 -13.96
CA ARG A 76 -1.45 8.27 -15.38
C ARG A 76 -0.19 8.71 -16.08
N MET A 77 0.40 7.76 -16.80
CA MET A 77 1.60 8.04 -17.60
C MET A 77 1.23 8.79 -18.90
N PRO A 78 1.95 9.89 -19.22
CA PRO A 78 1.56 10.73 -20.36
C PRO A 78 1.79 10.10 -21.73
N HIS A 79 2.68 9.09 -21.82
CA HIS A 79 3.10 8.52 -23.10
C HIS A 79 2.21 7.41 -23.61
N ASP A 80 1.59 6.62 -22.73
CA ASP A 80 0.77 5.45 -23.07
C ASP A 80 -0.59 5.42 -22.34
N ASN A 81 -0.86 6.45 -21.54
CA ASN A 81 -2.06 6.56 -20.71
C ASN A 81 -2.26 5.41 -19.70
N SER A 82 -1.18 4.65 -19.40
CA SER A 82 -1.24 3.57 -18.40
C SER A 82 -1.44 4.13 -17.00
N GLY A 83 -2.24 3.43 -16.19
CA GLY A 83 -2.49 3.76 -14.80
C GLY A 83 -1.54 3.01 -13.87
N HIS A 84 -0.94 3.72 -12.90
CA HIS A 84 -0.04 3.13 -11.92
C HIS A 84 -0.41 3.52 -10.50
N TYR A 85 -0.45 2.55 -9.60
CA TYR A 85 -0.51 2.77 -8.15
C TYR A 85 0.90 2.86 -7.60
N LEU A 86 1.28 4.02 -7.12
CA LEU A 86 2.62 4.27 -6.57
C LEU A 86 2.57 4.48 -5.07
N LYS A 87 3.52 3.88 -4.35
CA LYS A 87 3.86 4.24 -2.98
C LYS A 87 5.12 5.09 -3.00
N CYS A 88 4.99 6.34 -2.58
CA CYS A 88 6.08 7.29 -2.44
C CYS A 88 6.48 7.36 -0.96
N VAL A 89 7.76 7.18 -0.66
CA VAL A 89 8.32 7.29 0.69
C VAL A 89 9.49 8.24 0.66
N ILE A 90 9.50 9.25 1.53
CA ILE A 90 10.64 10.14 1.73
C ILE A 90 11.16 9.99 3.16
N ASN A 91 12.45 9.70 3.30
CA ASN A 91 13.16 9.70 4.57
C ASN A 91 14.05 10.93 4.62
N MET A 92 14.04 11.64 5.75
CA MET A 92 14.74 12.91 5.94
C MET A 92 15.86 12.75 6.96
N ILE A 93 17.01 13.33 6.64
CA ILE A 93 18.19 13.38 7.52
C ILE A 93 18.76 14.80 7.50
N GLU A 94 19.45 15.17 8.57
CA GLU A 94 20.26 16.39 8.58
C GLU A 94 21.65 16.09 8.00
N SER A 95 22.08 16.94 7.07
CA SER A 95 23.42 16.85 6.50
C SER A 95 24.45 17.35 7.53
N PRO A 96 25.47 16.54 7.88
CA PRO A 96 26.50 16.95 8.83
C PRO A 96 27.37 18.12 8.32
N ASP A 97 27.44 18.33 7.01
CA ASP A 97 28.30 19.33 6.40
C ASP A 97 27.77 20.76 6.50
N ASN A 98 26.44 20.94 6.44
CA ASN A 98 25.82 22.26 6.32
C ASN A 98 24.49 22.41 7.10
N GLY A 99 24.05 21.39 7.81
CA GLY A 99 22.77 21.41 8.55
C GLY A 99 21.52 21.39 7.67
N HIS A 100 21.66 21.18 6.36
CA HIS A 100 20.50 21.08 5.47
C HIS A 100 19.73 19.79 5.69
N THR A 101 18.43 19.83 5.51
CA THR A 101 17.57 18.65 5.47
C THR A 101 17.66 18.00 4.10
N ILE A 102 18.19 16.80 4.06
CA ILE A 102 18.30 15.96 2.86
C ILE A 102 17.17 14.94 2.87
N GLY A 103 16.45 14.82 1.76
CA GLY A 103 15.41 13.81 1.57
C GLY A 103 15.87 12.69 0.65
N VAL A 104 15.69 11.44 1.08
CA VAL A 104 15.86 10.24 0.25
C VAL A 104 14.47 9.74 -0.14
N LEU A 105 14.14 9.89 -1.43
CA LEU A 105 12.86 9.50 -2.01
C LEU A 105 12.96 8.12 -2.64
N SER A 106 12.06 7.23 -2.26
CA SER A 106 11.81 5.94 -2.90
C SER A 106 10.39 5.91 -3.46
N VAL A 107 10.24 5.39 -4.67
CA VAL A 107 8.94 5.19 -5.30
C VAL A 107 8.82 3.73 -5.67
N LEU A 108 7.75 3.10 -5.21
CA LEU A 108 7.41 1.70 -5.46
C LEU A 108 6.16 1.65 -6.34
N ASP A 109 6.23 0.89 -7.41
CA ASP A 109 5.05 0.58 -8.22
C ASP A 109 4.31 -0.62 -7.59
N LEU A 110 3.10 -0.36 -7.10
CA LEU A 110 2.23 -1.35 -6.48
C LEU A 110 1.13 -1.86 -7.43
N THR A 111 1.16 -1.47 -8.70
CA THR A 111 0.07 -1.73 -9.66
C THR A 111 -0.24 -3.23 -9.75
N GLN A 112 0.79 -4.04 -9.97
CA GLN A 112 0.60 -5.49 -10.08
C GLN A 112 0.08 -6.11 -8.77
N PHE A 113 0.56 -5.63 -7.64
CA PHE A 113 0.09 -6.07 -6.32
C PHE A 113 -1.40 -5.73 -6.12
N LYS A 114 -1.81 -4.49 -6.40
CA LYS A 114 -3.21 -4.05 -6.29
C LYS A 114 -4.14 -4.82 -7.24
N ILE A 115 -3.70 -5.09 -8.48
CA ILE A 115 -4.46 -5.89 -9.45
C ILE A 115 -4.63 -7.32 -8.94
N ASN A 116 -3.57 -7.95 -8.48
CA ASN A 116 -3.62 -9.33 -7.97
C ASN A 116 -4.51 -9.43 -6.73
N ASP A 117 -4.43 -8.45 -5.83
CA ASP A 117 -5.28 -8.36 -4.66
C ASP A 117 -6.77 -8.24 -5.04
N GLN A 118 -7.10 -7.36 -5.98
CA GLN A 118 -8.46 -7.21 -6.51
C GLN A 118 -8.97 -8.49 -7.20
N ILE A 119 -8.13 -9.17 -7.98
CA ILE A 119 -8.48 -10.46 -8.61
C ILE A 119 -8.76 -11.50 -7.52
N SER A 120 -7.89 -11.60 -6.52
CA SER A 120 -8.05 -12.53 -5.40
C SER A 120 -9.34 -12.29 -4.62
N MET A 121 -9.63 -11.01 -4.32
CA MET A 121 -10.88 -10.62 -3.69
C MET A 121 -12.10 -10.95 -4.55
N HIS A 122 -12.03 -10.71 -5.86
CA HIS A 122 -13.14 -11.04 -6.79
C HIS A 122 -13.39 -12.54 -6.87
N LEU A 123 -12.34 -13.36 -6.92
CA LEU A 123 -12.44 -14.81 -6.89
C LEU A 123 -13.02 -15.30 -5.56
N ALA A 124 -12.59 -14.72 -4.44
CA ALA A 124 -13.12 -15.02 -3.12
C ALA A 124 -14.63 -14.75 -3.06
N HIS A 125 -15.08 -13.58 -3.51
CA HIS A 125 -16.51 -13.23 -3.56
C HIS A 125 -17.36 -14.13 -4.45
N ALA A 126 -16.77 -14.68 -5.51
CA ALA A 126 -17.50 -15.50 -6.48
C ALA A 126 -17.67 -16.97 -6.03
N HIS A 127 -16.75 -17.50 -5.19
CA HIS A 127 -16.66 -18.93 -4.95
C HIS A 127 -16.64 -19.35 -3.48
N TYR A 128 -16.42 -18.43 -2.55
CA TYR A 128 -16.27 -18.76 -1.13
C TYR A 128 -17.24 -17.97 -0.25
N ASP A 129 -17.73 -18.59 0.79
CA ASP A 129 -18.52 -17.92 1.83
C ASP A 129 -17.61 -17.14 2.79
N PHE A 130 -16.44 -17.69 3.08
CA PHE A 130 -15.39 -16.99 3.84
C PHE A 130 -14.00 -17.55 3.50
N ILE A 131 -12.99 -16.76 3.81
CA ILE A 131 -11.57 -17.16 3.78
C ILE A 131 -10.96 -16.76 5.11
N ALA A 132 -10.18 -17.65 5.72
CA ALA A 132 -9.51 -17.42 6.99
C ALA A 132 -8.00 -17.63 6.85
N THR A 133 -7.23 -16.87 7.62
CA THR A 133 -5.84 -17.17 7.94
C THR A 133 -5.80 -17.92 9.25
N CYS A 134 -5.07 -19.05 9.30
CA CYS A 134 -4.93 -19.88 10.49
C CYS A 134 -3.46 -19.95 10.91
N ASP A 135 -3.22 -19.78 12.20
CA ASP A 135 -1.93 -20.10 12.84
C ASP A 135 -2.12 -21.33 13.71
N PHE A 136 -1.64 -22.46 13.23
CA PHE A 136 -1.79 -23.76 13.92
C PHE A 136 -0.93 -23.86 15.19
N ASN A 137 0.16 -23.06 15.30
CA ASN A 137 1.00 -23.06 16.48
C ASN A 137 0.31 -22.39 17.68
N SER A 138 -0.44 -21.34 17.43
CA SER A 138 -1.19 -20.60 18.45
C SER A 138 -2.67 -21.00 18.53
N ASP A 139 -3.10 -22.01 17.79
CA ASP A 139 -4.51 -22.42 17.65
C ASP A 139 -5.44 -21.22 17.43
N SER A 140 -5.05 -20.32 16.53
CA SER A 140 -5.81 -19.11 16.26
C SER A 140 -6.18 -18.98 14.78
N TYR A 141 -7.29 -18.29 14.51
CA TYR A 141 -7.65 -17.89 13.16
C TYR A 141 -8.25 -16.49 13.15
N GLN A 142 -8.20 -15.87 11.99
CA GLN A 142 -8.88 -14.62 11.69
C GLN A 142 -9.50 -14.70 10.29
N LEU A 143 -10.77 -14.29 10.17
CA LEU A 143 -11.41 -14.17 8.86
C LEU A 143 -10.81 -12.99 8.10
N PHE A 144 -10.29 -13.30 6.95
CA PHE A 144 -9.73 -12.33 6.00
C PHE A 144 -10.80 -11.81 5.04
N PHE A 145 -11.77 -12.66 4.69
CA PHE A 145 -12.86 -12.35 3.79
C PHE A 145 -14.15 -13.02 4.27
N THR A 146 -15.27 -12.31 4.13
CA THR A 146 -16.61 -12.84 4.39
C THR A 146 -17.57 -12.41 3.26
N ASN A 147 -18.35 -13.36 2.77
CA ASN A 147 -19.39 -13.06 1.80
C ASN A 147 -20.65 -12.57 2.53
N SER A 148 -21.06 -11.34 2.26
CA SER A 148 -22.26 -10.74 2.89
C SER A 148 -23.56 -11.49 2.63
N LYS A 149 -23.59 -12.42 1.66
CA LYS A 149 -24.73 -13.27 1.34
C LYS A 149 -24.69 -14.62 2.05
N ALA A 150 -23.59 -14.94 2.73
CA ALA A 150 -23.49 -16.19 3.47
C ALA A 150 -24.43 -16.17 4.69
N ASN A 151 -25.25 -17.21 4.81
CA ASN A 151 -26.23 -17.31 5.91
C ASN A 151 -25.62 -17.87 7.21
N LEU A 152 -24.48 -18.53 7.11
CA LEU A 152 -23.79 -19.21 8.20
C LEU A 152 -22.33 -18.84 8.17
N MET A 153 -21.84 -18.26 9.27
CA MET A 153 -20.48 -17.78 9.40
C MET A 153 -19.90 -18.18 10.75
N PRO A 154 -18.62 -18.59 10.81
CA PRO A 154 -17.91 -18.68 12.08
C PRO A 154 -17.64 -17.27 12.63
N PRO A 155 -17.28 -17.12 13.93
CA PRO A 155 -16.82 -15.84 14.47
C PRO A 155 -15.67 -15.24 13.66
N GLU A 156 -15.55 -13.90 13.65
CA GLU A 156 -14.52 -13.21 12.86
C GLU A 156 -13.08 -13.61 13.23
N GLN A 157 -12.86 -14.01 14.49
CA GLN A 157 -11.60 -14.51 15.00
C GLN A 157 -11.79 -15.42 16.19
N GLY A 158 -10.81 -16.26 16.49
CA GLY A 158 -10.87 -17.12 17.67
C GLY A 158 -9.91 -18.29 17.63
N SER A 159 -10.20 -19.33 18.44
CA SER A 159 -9.48 -20.59 18.41
C SER A 159 -9.91 -21.41 17.18
N TYR A 160 -8.93 -21.84 16.40
CA TYR A 160 -9.16 -22.67 15.21
C TYR A 160 -9.88 -23.97 15.58
N SER A 161 -9.32 -24.73 16.52
CA SER A 161 -9.86 -26.04 16.94
C SER A 161 -11.25 -25.95 17.56
N LYS A 162 -11.54 -24.87 18.31
CA LYS A 162 -12.85 -24.71 18.96
C LYS A 162 -13.92 -24.16 18.02
N ASN A 163 -13.58 -23.14 17.25
CA ASN A 163 -14.60 -22.39 16.49
C ASN A 163 -14.77 -22.92 15.08
N ILE A 164 -13.68 -23.11 14.32
CA ILE A 164 -13.76 -23.58 12.93
C ILE A 164 -14.15 -25.06 12.89
N VAL A 165 -13.51 -25.89 13.70
CA VAL A 165 -13.82 -27.31 13.74
C VAL A 165 -15.25 -27.54 14.23
N ALA A 166 -15.69 -26.85 15.29
CA ALA A 166 -17.06 -26.94 15.76
C ALA A 166 -18.10 -26.44 14.76
N PHE A 167 -17.76 -25.37 14.00
CA PHE A 167 -18.59 -24.88 12.90
C PHE A 167 -18.77 -25.96 11.82
N LEU A 168 -17.67 -26.56 11.36
CA LEU A 168 -17.71 -27.63 10.37
C LEU A 168 -18.50 -28.84 10.86
N GLN A 169 -18.28 -29.28 12.10
CA GLN A 169 -19.04 -30.38 12.69
C GLN A 169 -20.55 -30.11 12.77
N THR A 170 -20.93 -28.87 13.01
CA THR A 170 -22.33 -28.47 13.17
C THR A 170 -23.07 -28.39 11.84
N PHE A 171 -22.41 -27.79 10.82
CA PHE A 171 -23.04 -27.40 9.55
C PHE A 171 -22.74 -28.34 8.38
N THR A 172 -21.75 -29.22 8.49
CA THR A 172 -21.50 -30.26 7.47
C THR A 172 -22.57 -31.33 7.52
N VAL A 173 -23.09 -31.74 6.38
CA VAL A 173 -24.05 -32.85 6.30
C VAL A 173 -23.46 -34.14 6.86
N PRO A 174 -24.23 -34.97 7.58
CA PRO A 174 -23.70 -36.13 8.31
C PRO A 174 -22.81 -37.07 7.48
N LYS A 175 -23.19 -37.31 6.22
CA LYS A 175 -22.44 -38.22 5.30
C LYS A 175 -21.03 -37.73 4.92
N ASP A 176 -20.79 -36.42 4.96
CA ASP A 176 -19.53 -35.80 4.52
C ASP A 176 -18.70 -35.35 5.73
N ARG A 177 -19.23 -35.49 6.97
CA ARG A 177 -18.62 -35.00 8.20
C ARG A 177 -17.28 -35.66 8.51
N GLU A 178 -17.20 -36.98 8.36
CA GLU A 178 -15.99 -37.76 8.63
C GLU A 178 -14.87 -37.33 7.66
N PHE A 179 -15.18 -37.22 6.36
CA PHE A 179 -14.25 -36.76 5.33
C PHE A 179 -13.77 -35.29 5.59
N CYS A 180 -14.69 -34.40 5.98
CA CYS A 180 -14.30 -33.04 6.33
C CYS A 180 -13.37 -33.00 7.54
N MET A 181 -13.61 -33.81 8.55
CA MET A 181 -12.78 -33.82 9.76
C MET A 181 -11.36 -34.36 9.49
N GLU A 182 -11.23 -35.38 8.66
CA GLU A 182 -9.92 -35.91 8.26
C GLU A 182 -9.04 -34.89 7.51
N MET A 183 -9.64 -33.88 6.87
CA MET A 183 -8.87 -32.81 6.19
C MET A 183 -8.27 -31.79 7.17
N PHE A 184 -8.70 -31.78 8.44
CA PHE A 184 -8.32 -30.78 9.43
C PHE A 184 -7.56 -31.39 10.64
N ASP A 185 -7.32 -32.70 10.62
CA ASP A 185 -6.44 -33.41 11.56
C ASP A 185 -4.98 -33.43 11.03
#